data_567d807c744c005f58905c7513e8157f
#
_entry.id   567d807c744c005f58905c7513e8157f
#
_cell.length_a   1.000
_cell.length_b   1.000
_cell.length_c   1.000
_cell.angle_alpha   90.00
_cell.angle_beta   90.00
_cell.angle_gamma   90.00
#
_symmetry.space_group_name_H-M   'P 1'
#
loop_
_entity.id
_entity.type
_entity.pdbx_description
1 polymer ?
#
loop_
_entity_poly.entity_id
_entity_poly.type
_entity_poly.pdbx_seq_one_letter_code
_entity_poly.pdbx_strand_id
1 'polypeptide(L)'
;NVTEEPFIYDYAPECVYFPQYDITCPVDPVGYNWRGEMATVRSPFRAGWLKYSGDPVTGGNVILAGHNRYSGKLGYFSVVKDKLQPGDQVIVKMQNGEYAYYIVESINQYHYQHVPWEVMQHDGESRLTLITCLGDFSSSAGTSMHRVVAVCRPYTGE
;
A
#
# COMPACT_ATOMS: atom_id res chain seq x y z
N ASN A 1 -6.76 -16.21 -26.65
CA ASN A 1 -7.07 -15.83 -25.27
C ASN A 1 -6.01 -16.37 -24.33
N VAL A 2 -5.24 -15.46 -23.78
CA VAL A 2 -4.29 -15.82 -22.76
C VAL A 2 -5.00 -15.65 -21.42
N THR A 3 -5.22 -16.74 -20.70
CA THR A 3 -5.72 -16.68 -19.35
C THR A 3 -4.54 -16.39 -18.44
N GLU A 4 -4.59 -15.29 -17.73
CA GLU A 4 -3.58 -15.01 -16.73
C GLU A 4 -3.66 -16.04 -15.61
N GLU A 5 -2.55 -16.69 -15.32
CA GLU A 5 -2.45 -17.58 -14.18
C GLU A 5 -2.41 -16.74 -12.89
N PRO A 6 -3.00 -17.25 -11.79
CA PRO A 6 -2.89 -16.55 -10.51
C PRO A 6 -1.42 -16.36 -10.13
N PHE A 7 -1.09 -15.16 -9.64
CA PHE A 7 0.22 -14.88 -9.09
C PHE A 7 0.33 -15.54 -7.72
N ILE A 8 1.11 -16.61 -7.64
CA ILE A 8 1.32 -17.34 -6.39
C ILE A 8 2.76 -17.15 -5.95
N TYR A 9 2.94 -16.58 -4.77
CA TYR A 9 4.24 -16.33 -4.19
C TYR A 9 4.12 -16.33 -2.67
N ASP A 10 4.86 -17.24 -2.02
CA ASP A 10 4.72 -17.49 -0.57
C ASP A 10 4.85 -16.23 0.28
N TYR A 11 5.71 -15.30 -0.13
CA TYR A 11 5.98 -14.08 0.63
C TYR A 11 5.12 -12.90 0.19
N ALA A 12 4.22 -13.09 -0.76
CA ALA A 12 3.32 -12.04 -1.21
C ALA A 12 2.37 -11.64 -0.08
N PRO A 13 2.15 -10.33 0.13
CA PRO A 13 1.13 -9.88 1.07
C PRO A 13 -0.25 -10.41 0.69
N GLU A 14 -0.96 -10.99 1.65
CA GLU A 14 -2.34 -11.46 1.51
C GLU A 14 -3.31 -10.49 2.17
N CYS A 15 -2.93 -9.96 3.33
CA CYS A 15 -3.71 -8.99 4.09
C CYS A 15 -2.79 -7.99 4.76
N VAL A 16 -3.30 -6.78 5.00
CA VAL A 16 -2.67 -5.82 5.89
C VAL A 16 -3.64 -5.48 7.02
N TYR A 17 -3.13 -5.48 8.25
CA TYR A 17 -3.90 -5.22 9.46
C TYR A 17 -3.44 -3.90 10.07
N PHE A 18 -4.43 -3.11 10.51
CA PHE A 18 -4.21 -1.89 11.28
C PHE A 18 -4.84 -2.12 12.65
N PRO A 19 -4.10 -2.77 13.59
CA PRO A 19 -4.72 -3.29 14.83
C PRO A 19 -5.29 -2.21 15.73
N GLN A 20 -4.70 -1.00 15.76
CA GLN A 20 -5.22 0.10 16.56
C GLN A 20 -6.58 0.58 16.09
N TYR A 21 -6.95 0.29 14.85
CA TYR A 21 -8.18 0.79 14.21
C TYR A 21 -9.13 -0.33 13.79
N ASP A 22 -8.77 -1.57 14.15
CA ASP A 22 -9.60 -2.76 13.88
C ASP A 22 -9.94 -2.91 12.39
N ILE A 23 -8.94 -2.70 11.53
CA ILE A 23 -9.11 -2.83 10.08
C ILE A 23 -8.24 -3.96 9.56
N THR A 24 -8.87 -4.85 8.80
CA THR A 24 -8.22 -5.92 8.04
C THR A 24 -8.51 -5.66 6.57
N CYS A 25 -7.46 -5.42 5.78
CA CYS A 25 -7.61 -5.10 4.37
C CYS A 25 -6.97 -6.20 3.52
N PRO A 26 -7.75 -6.95 2.73
CA PRO A 26 -7.17 -7.91 1.79
C PRO A 26 -6.31 -7.21 0.75
N VAL A 27 -5.27 -7.91 0.29
CA VAL A 27 -4.29 -7.36 -0.66
C VAL A 27 -4.24 -8.25 -1.89
N ASP A 28 -4.27 -7.61 -3.06
CA ASP A 28 -4.10 -8.28 -4.35
C ASP A 28 -2.78 -7.85 -5.00
N PRO A 29 -2.06 -8.75 -5.67
CA PRO A 29 -0.91 -8.34 -6.46
C PRO A 29 -1.37 -7.52 -7.67
N VAL A 30 -0.68 -6.42 -7.94
CA VAL A 30 -0.94 -5.57 -9.10
C VAL A 30 0.36 -5.25 -9.82
N GLY A 31 0.25 -4.97 -11.11
CA GLY A 31 1.39 -4.53 -11.92
C GLY A 31 1.29 -3.05 -12.24
N TYR A 32 1.91 -2.67 -13.35
CA TYR A 32 1.82 -1.31 -13.89
C TYR A 32 0.74 -1.26 -14.98
N ASN A 33 0.09 -0.10 -15.11
CA ASN A 33 -0.82 0.14 -16.21
C ASN A 33 -0.03 0.59 -17.46
N TRP A 34 -0.74 0.88 -18.55
CA TRP A 34 -0.11 1.27 -19.81
C TRP A 34 0.65 2.61 -19.73
N ARG A 35 0.38 3.41 -18.69
CA ARG A 35 1.09 4.67 -18.43
C ARG A 35 2.34 4.48 -17.58
N GLY A 36 2.67 3.25 -17.18
CA GLY A 36 3.77 2.96 -16.29
C GLY A 36 3.48 3.29 -14.83
N GLU A 37 2.22 3.53 -14.47
CA GLU A 37 1.79 3.80 -13.11
C GLU A 37 1.35 2.50 -12.44
N MET A 38 1.49 2.41 -11.11
CA MET A 38 0.98 1.27 -10.36
C MET A 38 -0.52 1.14 -10.58
N ALA A 39 -0.96 -0.04 -10.98
CA ALA A 39 -2.37 -0.31 -11.18
C ALA A 39 -3.14 -0.24 -9.86
N THR A 40 -4.42 0.12 -9.93
CA THR A 40 -5.28 0.22 -8.75
C THR A 40 -6.22 -0.98 -8.67
N VAL A 41 -6.66 -1.29 -7.46
CA VAL A 41 -7.71 -2.30 -7.22
C VAL A 41 -9.08 -1.67 -7.44
N ARG A 42 -10.07 -2.51 -7.78
CA ARG A 42 -11.45 -2.06 -8.08
C ARG A 42 -12.37 -2.27 -6.88
N SER A 43 -11.90 -1.87 -5.70
CA SER A 43 -12.68 -2.01 -4.47
C SER A 43 -12.21 -1.00 -3.44
N PRO A 44 -13.10 -0.41 -2.65
CA PRO A 44 -12.71 0.41 -1.51
C PRO A 44 -12.17 -0.42 -0.35
N PHE A 45 -12.41 -1.74 -0.35
CA PHE A 45 -12.11 -2.62 0.78
C PHE A 45 -10.96 -3.58 0.49
N ARG A 46 -10.14 -3.28 -0.51
CA ARG A 46 -8.94 -4.04 -0.86
C ARG A 46 -7.80 -3.08 -1.15
N ALA A 47 -6.58 -3.58 -1.07
CA ALA A 47 -5.38 -2.83 -1.45
C ALA A 47 -4.62 -3.60 -2.52
N GLY A 48 -3.75 -2.91 -3.24
CA GLY A 48 -2.85 -3.53 -4.20
C GLY A 48 -1.43 -3.57 -3.65
N TRP A 49 -0.75 -4.68 -3.87
CA TRP A 49 0.68 -4.79 -3.67
C TRP A 49 1.35 -4.75 -5.03
N LEU A 50 2.29 -3.80 -5.22
CA LEU A 50 3.07 -3.74 -6.45
C LEU A 50 3.99 -4.96 -6.48
N LYS A 51 3.63 -5.95 -7.28
CA LYS A 51 4.28 -7.28 -7.28
C LYS A 51 5.73 -7.25 -7.73
N TYR A 52 6.17 -6.13 -8.30
CA TYR A 52 7.58 -5.91 -8.67
C TYR A 52 8.36 -5.22 -7.56
N SER A 53 7.69 -4.78 -6.50
CA SER A 53 8.35 -4.20 -5.32
C SER A 53 8.84 -5.31 -4.39
N GLY A 54 9.35 -4.93 -3.21
CA GLY A 54 9.84 -5.89 -2.23
C GLY A 54 8.76 -6.73 -1.61
N ASP A 55 9.17 -7.72 -0.82
CA ASP A 55 8.30 -8.51 0.03
C ASP A 55 8.87 -8.56 1.44
N PRO A 56 8.06 -8.94 2.45
CA PRO A 56 8.49 -8.84 3.85
C PRO A 56 9.67 -9.75 4.24
N VAL A 57 9.96 -10.79 3.47
CA VAL A 57 11.04 -11.74 3.79
C VAL A 57 12.33 -11.38 3.05
N THR A 58 12.25 -11.22 1.74
CA THR A 58 13.41 -10.89 0.92
C THR A 58 13.88 -9.47 1.17
N GLY A 59 12.97 -8.59 1.53
CA GLY A 59 13.29 -7.19 1.87
C GLY A 59 13.01 -6.23 0.74
N GLY A 60 13.61 -5.06 0.84
CA GLY A 60 13.31 -3.95 -0.05
C GLY A 60 12.06 -3.21 0.36
N ASN A 61 11.52 -2.43 -0.55
CA ASN A 61 10.35 -1.60 -0.29
C ASN A 61 9.09 -2.37 -0.68
N VAL A 62 8.29 -2.75 0.31
CA VAL A 62 6.98 -3.38 0.07
C VAL A 62 5.96 -2.27 -0.14
N ILE A 63 5.44 -2.13 -1.35
CA ILE A 63 4.56 -1.01 -1.72
C ILE A 63 3.12 -1.49 -1.77
N LEU A 64 2.27 -0.95 -0.89
CA LEU A 64 0.83 -1.18 -0.85
C LEU A 64 0.10 0.12 -1.10
N ALA A 65 -0.91 0.09 -1.95
CA ALA A 65 -1.75 1.24 -2.22
C ALA A 65 -3.22 0.85 -2.17
N GLY A 66 -4.04 1.71 -1.61
CA GLY A 66 -5.48 1.49 -1.53
C GLY A 66 -6.25 2.78 -1.61
N HIS A 67 -7.54 2.66 -1.92
CA HIS A 67 -8.40 3.82 -2.11
C HIS A 67 -8.77 4.48 -0.79
N ASN A 68 -8.74 5.80 -0.77
CA ASN A 68 -9.39 6.59 0.26
C ASN A 68 -10.92 6.54 0.07
N ARG A 69 -11.37 6.80 -1.17
CA ARG A 69 -12.77 6.65 -1.58
C ARG A 69 -12.86 5.97 -2.93
N TYR A 70 -13.87 5.12 -3.10
CA TYR A 70 -14.12 4.44 -4.36
C TYR A 70 -15.62 4.19 -4.49
N SER A 71 -16.20 4.59 -5.62
CA SER A 71 -17.65 4.44 -5.89
C SER A 71 -18.50 5.03 -4.77
N GLY A 72 -18.11 6.18 -4.22
CA GLY A 72 -18.84 6.87 -3.16
C GLY A 72 -18.67 6.28 -1.77
N LYS A 73 -17.86 5.24 -1.60
CA LYS A 73 -17.65 4.58 -0.31
C LYS A 73 -16.27 4.90 0.23
N LEU A 74 -16.20 5.05 1.56
CA LEU A 74 -14.94 5.25 2.26
C LEU A 74 -14.13 3.95 2.22
N GLY A 75 -12.91 4.02 1.70
CA GLY A 75 -12.04 2.86 1.60
C GLY A 75 -11.31 2.55 2.89
N TYR A 76 -10.82 1.31 3.01
CA TYR A 76 -10.04 0.91 4.18
C TYR A 76 -8.74 1.71 4.31
N PHE A 77 -8.14 2.12 3.19
CA PHE A 77 -6.91 2.92 3.22
C PHE A 77 -7.13 4.38 3.59
N SER A 78 -8.39 4.80 3.81
CA SER A 78 -8.65 6.10 4.45
C SER A 78 -7.98 6.19 5.83
N VAL A 79 -7.73 5.05 6.49
CA VAL A 79 -7.02 5.01 7.77
C VAL A 79 -5.63 5.64 7.68
N VAL A 80 -4.96 5.48 6.56
CA VAL A 80 -3.62 6.05 6.32
C VAL A 80 -3.68 7.57 6.35
N LYS A 81 -4.75 8.14 5.82
CA LYS A 81 -4.98 9.58 5.78
C LYS A 81 -5.54 10.13 7.09
N ASP A 82 -6.52 9.43 7.67
CA ASP A 82 -7.35 10.01 8.73
C ASP A 82 -6.89 9.67 10.14
N LYS A 83 -6.24 8.53 10.35
CA LYS A 83 -6.02 8.01 11.69
C LYS A 83 -4.61 7.56 12.00
N LEU A 84 -3.93 6.96 11.03
CA LEU A 84 -2.61 6.37 11.24
C LEU A 84 -1.61 7.42 11.73
N GLN A 85 -0.77 7.04 12.70
CA GLN A 85 0.21 7.94 13.31
C GLN A 85 1.56 7.23 13.44
N PRO A 86 2.67 7.99 13.43
CA PRO A 86 3.97 7.43 13.77
C PRO A 86 3.92 6.68 15.12
N GLY A 87 4.52 5.50 15.16
CA GLY A 87 4.48 4.62 16.32
C GLY A 87 3.40 3.55 16.26
N ASP A 88 2.41 3.70 15.38
CA ASP A 88 1.38 2.67 15.21
C ASP A 88 1.96 1.41 14.58
N GLN A 89 1.38 0.27 14.95
CA GLN A 89 1.77 -1.02 14.39
C GLN A 89 0.98 -1.30 13.11
N VAL A 90 1.65 -1.87 12.12
CA VAL A 90 1.03 -2.40 10.90
C VAL A 90 1.52 -3.84 10.72
N ILE A 91 0.61 -4.76 10.43
CA ILE A 91 0.94 -6.18 10.32
C ILE A 91 0.56 -6.66 8.93
N VAL A 92 1.48 -7.33 8.26
CA VAL A 92 1.25 -7.92 6.93
C VAL A 92 1.22 -9.44 7.09
N LYS A 93 0.12 -10.06 6.69
CA LYS A 93 0.04 -11.51 6.56
C LYS A 93 0.41 -11.89 5.14
N MET A 94 1.34 -12.84 5.01
CA MET A 94 1.79 -13.35 3.71
C MET A 94 0.97 -14.56 3.29
N GLN A 95 1.05 -14.92 2.01
CA GLN A 95 0.30 -16.05 1.46
C GLN A 95 0.68 -17.38 2.11
N ASN A 96 1.92 -17.53 2.61
CA ASN A 96 2.34 -18.71 3.36
C ASN A 96 1.77 -18.80 4.77
N GLY A 97 0.99 -17.79 5.21
CA GLY A 97 0.37 -17.74 6.53
C GLY A 97 1.22 -17.07 7.60
N GLU A 98 2.46 -16.70 7.30
CA GLU A 98 3.32 -16.02 8.25
C GLU A 98 3.01 -14.52 8.30
N TYR A 99 3.42 -13.88 9.39
CA TYR A 99 3.17 -12.45 9.65
C TYR A 99 4.47 -11.68 9.69
N ALA A 100 4.43 -10.47 9.16
CA ALA A 100 5.52 -9.50 9.27
C ALA A 100 5.01 -8.26 9.99
N TYR A 101 5.81 -7.73 10.89
CA TYR A 101 5.42 -6.63 11.79
C TYR A 101 6.20 -5.38 11.45
N TYR A 102 5.49 -4.26 11.42
CA TYR A 102 6.06 -2.95 11.08
C TYR A 102 5.56 -1.89 12.06
N ILE A 103 6.36 -0.84 12.21
CA ILE A 103 5.99 0.36 12.98
C ILE A 103 6.02 1.55 12.03
N VAL A 104 4.98 2.34 12.05
CA VAL A 104 4.91 3.58 11.26
C VAL A 104 6.00 4.53 11.73
N GLU A 105 6.88 4.93 10.80
CA GLU A 105 7.97 5.84 11.07
C GLU A 105 7.61 7.28 10.71
N SER A 106 6.99 7.46 9.55
CA SER A 106 6.62 8.80 9.07
C SER A 106 5.37 8.75 8.20
N ILE A 107 4.66 9.86 8.19
CA ILE A 107 3.51 10.06 7.31
C ILE A 107 3.67 11.43 6.68
N ASN A 108 3.66 11.49 5.35
CA ASN A 108 3.83 12.73 4.61
C ASN A 108 2.79 12.84 3.51
N GLN A 109 2.48 14.07 3.15
CA GLN A 109 1.53 14.39 2.08
C GLN A 109 2.30 15.03 0.93
N TYR A 110 2.01 14.59 -0.28
CA TYR A 110 2.65 15.10 -1.49
C TYR A 110 1.61 15.41 -2.56
N HIS A 111 1.86 16.43 -3.37
CA HIS A 111 1.13 16.60 -4.62
C HIS A 111 1.42 15.38 -5.51
N TYR A 112 0.42 14.89 -6.26
CA TYR A 112 0.55 13.63 -7.01
C TYR A 112 1.69 13.68 -8.05
N GLN A 113 2.07 14.88 -8.53
CA GLN A 113 3.16 15.04 -9.48
C GLN A 113 4.53 15.22 -8.81
N HIS A 114 4.58 15.34 -7.48
CA HIS A 114 5.81 15.64 -6.72
C HIS A 114 6.10 14.59 -5.65
N VAL A 115 5.63 13.38 -5.84
CA VAL A 115 5.99 12.28 -4.93
C VAL A 115 7.47 11.98 -5.13
N PRO A 116 8.30 12.00 -4.06
CA PRO A 116 9.72 11.67 -4.20
C PRO A 116 9.90 10.28 -4.79
N TRP A 117 10.89 10.13 -5.69
CA TRP A 117 11.12 8.86 -6.37
C TRP A 117 11.46 7.73 -5.40
N GLU A 118 12.05 8.04 -4.26
CA GLU A 118 12.40 7.07 -3.22
C GLU A 118 11.18 6.33 -2.66
N VAL A 119 10.00 6.97 -2.70
CA VAL A 119 8.75 6.34 -2.25
C VAL A 119 8.44 5.09 -3.06
N MET A 120 8.71 5.14 -4.36
CA MET A 120 8.41 4.05 -5.30
C MET A 120 9.62 3.20 -5.65
N GLN A 121 10.77 3.46 -5.05
CA GLN A 121 11.98 2.66 -5.25
C GLN A 121 11.76 1.26 -4.67
N HIS A 122 12.05 0.22 -5.47
CA HIS A 122 11.75 -1.16 -5.08
C HIS A 122 12.77 -1.75 -4.12
N ASP A 123 14.02 -1.33 -4.22
CA ASP A 123 15.11 -1.87 -3.41
C ASP A 123 15.46 -0.93 -2.25
N GLY A 124 16.60 -1.17 -1.62
CA GLY A 124 17.08 -0.40 -0.49
C GLY A 124 16.71 -1.04 0.83
N GLU A 125 16.63 -0.23 1.87
CA GLU A 125 16.29 -0.72 3.22
C GLU A 125 14.92 -1.39 3.24
N SER A 126 14.79 -2.48 4.01
CA SER A 126 13.52 -3.15 4.22
C SER A 126 12.53 -2.19 4.86
N ARG A 127 11.40 -1.99 4.21
CA ARG A 127 10.35 -1.08 4.67
C ARG A 127 9.02 -1.42 4.02
N LEU A 128 7.97 -0.91 4.61
CA LEU A 128 6.61 -1.00 4.07
C LEU A 128 6.14 0.42 3.77
N THR A 129 5.71 0.66 2.54
CA THR A 129 5.17 1.94 2.10
C THR A 129 3.69 1.80 1.83
N LEU A 130 2.88 2.60 2.52
CA LEU A 130 1.43 2.61 2.38
C LEU A 130 1.02 3.92 1.71
N ILE A 131 0.24 3.83 0.63
CA ILE A 131 -0.13 5.00 -0.17
C ILE A 131 -1.65 5.07 -0.32
N THR A 132 -2.21 6.24 -0.08
CA THR A 132 -3.60 6.54 -0.40
C THR A 132 -3.74 7.93 -0.98
N CYS A 133 -4.90 8.23 -1.54
CA CYS A 133 -5.19 9.52 -2.17
C CYS A 133 -5.79 10.48 -1.15
N LEU A 134 -5.60 11.78 -1.39
CA LEU A 134 -6.15 12.86 -0.58
C LEU A 134 -6.48 14.04 -1.48
N GLY A 135 -7.52 14.79 -1.12
CA GLY A 135 -7.90 16.01 -1.80
C GLY A 135 -8.94 15.77 -2.88
N ASP A 136 -9.32 16.86 -3.53
CA ASP A 136 -10.36 16.82 -4.55
C ASP A 136 -9.88 16.07 -5.79
N PHE A 137 -10.80 15.31 -6.37
CA PHE A 137 -10.56 14.65 -7.66
C PHE A 137 -10.54 15.70 -8.77
N SER A 138 -9.49 15.65 -9.59
CA SER A 138 -9.37 16.50 -10.78
C SER A 138 -9.74 15.68 -12.01
N SER A 139 -10.81 16.11 -12.72
CA SER A 139 -11.23 15.42 -13.95
C SER A 139 -10.18 15.56 -15.07
N SER A 140 -9.47 16.68 -15.14
CA SER A 140 -8.42 16.89 -16.13
C SER A 140 -7.18 16.02 -15.86
N ALA A 141 -6.84 15.79 -14.60
CA ALA A 141 -5.72 14.91 -14.22
C ALA A 141 -6.13 13.44 -14.14
N GLY A 142 -7.44 13.15 -14.00
CA GLY A 142 -7.96 11.80 -13.84
C GLY A 142 -7.66 11.18 -12.48
N THR A 143 -7.33 12.00 -11.47
CA THR A 143 -6.92 11.49 -10.14
C THR A 143 -7.11 12.57 -9.08
N SER A 144 -7.02 12.18 -7.82
CA SER A 144 -6.95 13.11 -6.69
C SER A 144 -5.62 13.85 -6.69
N MET A 145 -5.62 15.08 -6.17
CA MET A 145 -4.50 16.01 -6.29
C MET A 145 -3.33 15.65 -5.38
N HIS A 146 -3.56 14.91 -4.32
CA HIS A 146 -2.52 14.61 -3.32
C HIS A 146 -2.44 13.12 -3.02
N ARG A 147 -1.28 12.72 -2.49
CA ARG A 147 -1.01 11.39 -1.98
C ARG A 147 -0.57 11.49 -0.52
N VAL A 148 -1.08 10.62 0.32
CA VAL A 148 -0.57 10.43 1.68
C VAL A 148 0.25 9.15 1.67
N VAL A 149 1.48 9.26 2.16
CA VAL A 149 2.46 8.17 2.16
C VAL A 149 2.92 7.92 3.58
N ALA A 150 2.68 6.71 4.06
CA ALA A 150 3.20 6.25 5.34
C ALA A 150 4.36 5.29 5.08
N VAL A 151 5.50 5.58 5.68
CA VAL A 151 6.68 4.71 5.62
C VAL A 151 6.82 4.01 6.95
N CYS A 152 6.89 2.68 6.91
CA CYS A 152 6.96 1.84 8.09
C CYS A 152 8.25 1.03 8.06
N ARG A 153 8.90 0.89 9.22
CA ARG A 153 10.10 0.06 9.35
C ARG A 153 9.76 -1.28 9.96
N PRO A 154 10.51 -2.33 9.66
CA PRO A 154 10.32 -3.63 10.31
C PRO A 154 10.46 -3.52 11.82
N TYR A 155 9.64 -4.27 12.54
CA TYR A 155 9.64 -4.29 14.00
C TYR A 155 9.75 -5.74 14.47
N THR A 156 10.75 -6.01 15.30
CA THR A 156 11.03 -7.37 15.79
C THR A 156 10.41 -7.67 17.15
N GLY A 157 9.74 -6.71 17.76
CA GLY A 157 9.11 -6.88 19.05
C GLY A 157 10.05 -6.63 20.25
N GLU A 158 11.25 -6.13 19.97
CA GLU A 158 12.24 -5.82 21.02
C GLU A 158 12.29 -4.34 21.35
#